data_2e72c19db5883d7b037f2a923a756a78
#
_entry.id   2e72c19db5883d7b037f2a923a756a78
#
_cell.length_a   1.000
_cell.length_b   1.000
_cell.length_c   1.000
_cell.angle_alpha   90.00
_cell.angle_beta   90.00
_cell.angle_gamma   90.00
#
_symmetry.space_group_name_H-M   'P 1'
#
loop_
_entity.id
_entity.type
_entity.pdbx_description
1 polymer ?
#
loop_
_entity_poly.entity_id
_entity_poly.type
_entity_poly.pdbx_seq_one_letter_code
_entity_poly.pdbx_strand_id
1 'polypeptide(L)'
;MKIQTLLVAVFLPFAVAFAADPVTAISKNDKELQVLLKKQSLSKKDKEKVKGLLSDVFNFNLLAEKSLPKETWNGLDEAAKKQFASEFQRMVRNSSAKRLEMYRTDSTVYEAPKMKKNNTEANVTAHLWYRGKESVLVYKMNLVGDVWMAWDLVIDDLSTARNYKEQFSTILKTKTFAELLEIVKKKADENEE
;
A
#
# COMPACT_ATOMS: atom_id res chain seq x y z
N MET A 1 -37.43 -9.51 -58.47
CA MET A 1 -37.48 -9.78 -57.00
C MET A 1 -36.19 -9.28 -56.44
N LYS A 2 -36.15 -8.09 -55.74
CA LYS A 2 -34.96 -7.49 -55.19
C LYS A 2 -34.90 -7.89 -53.71
N ILE A 3 -33.86 -8.63 -53.31
CA ILE A 3 -33.62 -9.02 -51.95
C ILE A 3 -32.86 -7.84 -51.28
N GLN A 4 -33.52 -7.14 -50.35
CA GLN A 4 -32.88 -6.16 -49.49
C GLN A 4 -32.23 -6.88 -48.30
N THR A 5 -30.91 -6.85 -48.29
CA THR A 5 -30.11 -7.37 -47.16
C THR A 5 -30.16 -6.33 -46.05
N LEU A 6 -30.85 -6.63 -44.96
CA LEU A 6 -30.91 -5.81 -43.75
C LEU A 6 -29.61 -6.01 -42.95
N LEU A 7 -28.74 -4.99 -42.90
CA LEU A 7 -27.53 -4.99 -42.09
C LEU A 7 -27.91 -4.60 -40.64
N VAL A 8 -27.98 -5.59 -39.77
CA VAL A 8 -28.18 -5.35 -38.33
C VAL A 8 -26.83 -4.99 -37.73
N ALA A 9 -26.62 -3.71 -37.44
CA ALA A 9 -25.47 -3.24 -36.68
C ALA A 9 -25.66 -3.64 -35.20
N VAL A 10 -24.92 -4.64 -34.75
CA VAL A 10 -24.84 -5.02 -33.31
C VAL A 10 -23.99 -3.98 -32.61
N PHE A 11 -24.63 -3.04 -31.93
CA PHE A 11 -23.96 -2.15 -30.97
C PHE A 11 -23.62 -2.97 -29.71
N LEU A 12 -22.38 -3.43 -29.61
CA LEU A 12 -21.84 -3.93 -28.32
C LEU A 12 -21.59 -2.72 -27.42
N PRO A 13 -22.25 -2.63 -26.26
CA PRO A 13 -21.90 -1.60 -25.29
C PRO A 13 -20.46 -1.84 -24.81
N PHE A 14 -19.57 -0.93 -25.13
CA PHE A 14 -18.25 -0.85 -24.50
C PHE A 14 -18.50 -0.53 -23.01
N ALA A 15 -18.46 -1.54 -22.16
CA ALA A 15 -18.41 -1.33 -20.71
C ALA A 15 -17.05 -0.70 -20.42
N VAL A 16 -17.00 0.62 -20.25
CA VAL A 16 -15.85 1.30 -19.68
C VAL A 16 -15.80 0.87 -18.23
N ALA A 17 -14.94 -0.10 -17.90
CA ALA A 17 -14.62 -0.43 -16.53
C ALA A 17 -13.89 0.80 -15.95
N PHE A 18 -14.62 1.63 -15.21
CA PHE A 18 -13.98 2.68 -14.41
C PHE A 18 -13.13 1.99 -13.36
N ALA A 19 -11.85 2.31 -13.32
CA ALA A 19 -10.99 1.96 -12.19
C ALA A 19 -11.70 2.38 -10.90
N ALA A 20 -11.71 1.52 -9.89
CA ALA A 20 -12.33 1.84 -8.62
C ALA A 20 -11.77 3.17 -8.09
N ASP A 21 -12.64 4.00 -7.49
CA ASP A 21 -12.22 5.25 -6.85
C ASP A 21 -11.13 5.00 -5.78
N PRO A 22 -10.06 5.85 -5.72
CA PRO A 22 -8.96 5.67 -4.76
C PRO A 22 -9.41 5.53 -3.30
N VAL A 23 -10.46 6.26 -2.89
CA VAL A 23 -11.02 6.15 -1.53
C VAL A 23 -11.63 4.78 -1.32
N THR A 24 -12.37 4.26 -2.30
CA THR A 24 -12.98 2.93 -2.25
C THR A 24 -11.91 1.82 -2.12
N ALA A 25 -10.78 1.96 -2.80
CA ALA A 25 -9.68 1.00 -2.73
C ALA A 25 -9.11 0.84 -1.31
N ILE A 26 -9.11 1.91 -0.50
CA ILE A 26 -8.62 1.89 0.89
C ILE A 26 -9.74 1.54 1.86
N SER A 27 -10.88 2.21 1.76
CA SER A 27 -11.95 2.16 2.77
C SER A 27 -12.56 0.78 2.94
N LYS A 28 -12.53 -0.06 1.91
CA LYS A 28 -12.98 -1.44 1.97
C LYS A 28 -12.13 -2.26 2.95
N ASN A 29 -10.81 -2.18 2.81
CA ASN A 29 -9.88 -2.90 3.69
C ASN A 29 -9.90 -2.36 5.11
N ASP A 30 -10.04 -1.02 5.27
CA ASP A 30 -10.17 -0.39 6.58
C ASP A 30 -11.41 -0.88 7.33
N LYS A 31 -12.57 -0.94 6.70
CA LYS A 31 -13.80 -1.46 7.32
C LYS A 31 -13.63 -2.90 7.82
N GLU A 32 -13.03 -3.77 7.01
CA GLU A 32 -12.77 -5.16 7.41
C GLU A 32 -11.76 -5.25 8.56
N LEU A 33 -10.72 -4.41 8.52
CA LEU A 33 -9.73 -4.31 9.59
C LEU A 33 -10.38 -3.90 10.91
N GLN A 34 -11.21 -2.85 10.92
CA GLN A 34 -11.89 -2.39 12.14
C GLN A 34 -12.83 -3.45 12.73
N VAL A 35 -13.50 -4.25 11.89
CA VAL A 35 -14.32 -5.39 12.36
C VAL A 35 -13.47 -6.42 13.11
N LEU A 36 -12.26 -6.72 12.60
CA LEU A 36 -11.35 -7.65 13.27
C LEU A 36 -10.79 -7.06 14.57
N LEU A 37 -10.40 -5.79 14.57
CA LEU A 37 -9.82 -5.13 15.75
C LEU A 37 -10.80 -4.90 16.89
N LYS A 38 -12.11 -5.02 16.66
CA LYS A 38 -13.15 -5.01 17.73
C LYS A 38 -13.21 -6.30 18.54
N LYS A 39 -12.61 -7.40 18.07
CA LYS A 39 -12.57 -8.66 18.81
C LYS A 39 -11.71 -8.52 20.08
N GLN A 40 -12.11 -9.18 21.16
CA GLN A 40 -11.34 -9.19 22.43
C GLN A 40 -9.97 -9.89 22.26
N SER A 41 -9.91 -10.91 21.42
CA SER A 41 -8.68 -11.61 21.05
C SER A 41 -8.71 -12.00 19.58
N LEU A 42 -7.55 -11.99 18.93
CA LEU A 42 -7.38 -12.40 17.54
C LEU A 42 -6.82 -13.82 17.49
N SER A 43 -7.53 -14.71 16.78
CA SER A 43 -6.99 -16.04 16.42
C SER A 43 -5.80 -15.90 15.46
N LYS A 44 -5.02 -16.97 15.29
CA LYS A 44 -3.94 -17.00 14.29
C LYS A 44 -4.45 -16.63 12.89
N LYS A 45 -5.62 -17.13 12.49
CA LYS A 45 -6.28 -16.80 11.22
C LYS A 45 -6.65 -15.32 11.13
N ASP A 46 -7.15 -14.72 12.22
CA ASP A 46 -7.47 -13.28 12.24
C ASP A 46 -6.21 -12.43 12.10
N LYS A 47 -5.11 -12.80 12.77
CA LYS A 47 -3.81 -12.11 12.64
C LYS A 47 -3.29 -12.15 11.21
N GLU A 48 -3.34 -13.29 10.54
CA GLU A 48 -2.95 -13.39 9.13
C GLU A 48 -3.86 -12.55 8.21
N LYS A 49 -5.17 -12.55 8.47
CA LYS A 49 -6.11 -11.70 7.74
C LYS A 49 -5.79 -10.20 7.94
N VAL A 50 -5.48 -9.80 9.16
CA VAL A 50 -5.07 -8.41 9.45
C VAL A 50 -3.77 -8.07 8.70
N LYS A 51 -2.76 -8.94 8.72
CA LYS A 51 -1.52 -8.76 7.94
C LYS A 51 -1.84 -8.54 6.44
N GLY A 52 -2.76 -9.33 5.87
CA GLY A 52 -3.24 -9.16 4.50
C GLY A 52 -3.87 -7.79 4.30
N LEU A 53 -4.89 -7.44 5.08
CA LEU A 53 -5.62 -6.18 4.95
C LEU A 53 -4.71 -4.95 5.04
N LEU A 54 -3.67 -4.98 5.89
CA LEU A 54 -2.70 -3.90 6.02
C LEU A 54 -1.72 -3.82 4.85
N SER A 55 -1.47 -4.93 4.16
CA SER A 55 -0.47 -4.99 3.08
C SER A 55 -1.06 -4.95 1.68
N ASP A 56 -2.26 -5.49 1.48
CA ASP A 56 -2.85 -5.67 0.14
C ASP A 56 -3.19 -4.35 -0.57
N VAL A 57 -3.31 -3.27 0.20
CA VAL A 57 -3.51 -1.91 -0.35
C VAL A 57 -2.22 -1.30 -0.89
N PHE A 58 -1.02 -1.91 -0.63
CA PHE A 58 0.25 -1.29 -0.94
C PHE A 58 0.92 -1.84 -2.20
N ASN A 59 1.41 -0.94 -3.04
CA ASN A 59 2.39 -1.23 -4.08
C ASN A 59 3.80 -1.29 -3.46
N PHE A 60 4.18 -2.46 -2.96
CA PHE A 60 5.48 -2.65 -2.31
C PHE A 60 6.67 -2.49 -3.25
N ASN A 61 6.52 -2.73 -4.55
CA ASN A 61 7.59 -2.46 -5.52
C ASN A 61 7.92 -0.97 -5.56
N LEU A 62 6.90 -0.11 -5.65
CA LEU A 62 7.10 1.33 -5.67
C LEU A 62 7.54 1.86 -4.30
N LEU A 63 6.98 1.33 -3.19
CA LEU A 63 7.43 1.68 -1.85
C LEU A 63 8.92 1.33 -1.66
N ALA A 64 9.38 0.15 -2.11
CA ALA A 64 10.78 -0.26 -2.06
C ALA A 64 11.68 0.67 -2.88
N GLU A 65 11.28 1.00 -4.12
CA GLU A 65 11.99 1.98 -4.95
C GLU A 65 12.17 3.32 -4.24
N LYS A 66 11.08 3.85 -3.65
CA LYS A 66 11.09 5.15 -2.98
C LYS A 66 11.80 5.13 -1.63
N SER A 67 12.02 3.96 -1.05
CA SER A 67 12.70 3.73 0.23
C SER A 67 14.21 3.53 0.10
N LEU A 68 14.77 3.53 -1.12
CA LEU A 68 16.21 3.49 -1.37
C LEU A 68 16.71 4.81 -1.99
N PRO A 69 18.01 5.15 -1.84
CA PRO A 69 18.64 6.17 -2.68
C PRO A 69 18.47 5.82 -4.16
N LYS A 70 18.19 6.82 -4.97
CA LYS A 70 17.92 6.63 -6.42
C LYS A 70 19.07 5.93 -7.15
N GLU A 71 20.30 6.29 -6.82
CA GLU A 71 21.51 5.72 -7.39
C GLU A 71 21.64 4.24 -7.03
N THR A 72 21.35 3.87 -5.77
CA THR A 72 21.35 2.47 -5.32
C THR A 72 20.30 1.68 -6.08
N TRP A 73 19.05 2.15 -6.12
CA TRP A 73 17.97 1.45 -6.82
C TRP A 73 18.27 1.25 -8.31
N ASN A 74 18.76 2.28 -8.99
CA ASN A 74 19.08 2.22 -10.42
C ASN A 74 20.27 1.31 -10.74
N GLY A 75 21.19 1.10 -9.79
CA GLY A 75 22.33 0.20 -9.93
C GLY A 75 22.00 -1.29 -9.70
N LEU A 76 20.78 -1.61 -9.21
CA LEU A 76 20.36 -2.99 -8.99
C LEU A 76 19.81 -3.61 -10.28
N ASP A 77 20.08 -4.89 -10.47
CA ASP A 77 19.37 -5.70 -11.47
C ASP A 77 17.93 -6.01 -11.03
N GLU A 78 17.11 -6.53 -11.92
CA GLU A 78 15.69 -6.80 -11.65
C GLU A 78 15.50 -7.91 -10.61
N ALA A 79 16.42 -8.87 -10.50
CA ALA A 79 16.36 -9.92 -9.50
C ALA A 79 16.58 -9.35 -8.08
N ALA A 80 17.58 -8.50 -7.91
CA ALA A 80 17.88 -7.81 -6.67
C ALA A 80 16.75 -6.85 -6.24
N LYS A 81 16.18 -6.09 -7.19
CA LYS A 81 15.01 -5.23 -6.94
C LYS A 81 13.82 -6.04 -6.44
N LYS A 82 13.50 -7.14 -7.12
CA LYS A 82 12.40 -8.03 -6.75
C LYS A 82 12.62 -8.67 -5.38
N GLN A 83 13.84 -9.15 -5.11
CA GLN A 83 14.19 -9.73 -3.82
C GLN A 83 14.07 -8.72 -2.70
N PHE A 84 14.62 -7.52 -2.87
CA PHE A 84 14.51 -6.45 -1.88
C PHE A 84 13.05 -6.06 -1.61
N ALA A 85 12.24 -5.86 -2.66
CA ALA A 85 10.82 -5.51 -2.50
C ALA A 85 10.05 -6.59 -1.73
N SER A 86 10.32 -7.88 -2.00
CA SER A 86 9.70 -9.00 -1.32
C SER A 86 10.07 -9.06 0.17
N GLU A 87 11.35 -8.95 0.51
CA GLU A 87 11.81 -8.98 1.89
C GLU A 87 11.37 -7.73 2.67
N PHE A 88 11.38 -6.57 2.01
CA PHE A 88 10.88 -5.34 2.60
C PHE A 88 9.37 -5.41 2.87
N GLN A 89 8.58 -5.96 1.94
CA GLN A 89 7.15 -6.24 2.17
C GLN A 89 6.96 -7.14 3.39
N ARG A 90 7.71 -8.25 3.49
CA ARG A 90 7.64 -9.17 4.63
C ARG A 90 7.96 -8.47 5.95
N MET A 91 9.02 -7.67 5.98
CA MET A 91 9.41 -6.88 7.16
C MET A 91 8.32 -5.89 7.57
N VAL A 92 7.78 -5.10 6.63
CA VAL A 92 6.74 -4.11 6.92
C VAL A 92 5.46 -4.80 7.38
N ARG A 93 5.02 -5.86 6.70
CA ARG A 93 3.83 -6.64 7.03
C ARG A 93 3.90 -7.20 8.44
N ASN A 94 5.02 -7.84 8.81
CA ASN A 94 5.18 -8.44 10.13
C ASN A 94 5.27 -7.39 11.23
N SER A 95 6.01 -6.29 11.01
CA SER A 95 6.10 -5.21 12.00
C SER A 95 4.77 -4.46 12.20
N SER A 96 3.97 -4.31 11.16
CA SER A 96 2.62 -3.72 11.27
C SER A 96 1.70 -4.60 12.12
N ALA A 97 1.76 -5.92 11.95
CA ALA A 97 0.95 -6.86 12.72
C ALA A 97 1.27 -6.86 14.23
N LYS A 98 2.50 -6.50 14.63
CA LYS A 98 2.86 -6.34 16.07
C LYS A 98 2.27 -5.07 16.70
N ARG A 99 1.81 -4.11 15.90
CA ARG A 99 1.33 -2.80 16.36
C ARG A 99 -0.16 -2.60 16.12
N LEU A 100 -0.96 -3.65 16.24
CA LEU A 100 -2.39 -3.63 15.89
C LEU A 100 -3.20 -2.58 16.64
N GLU A 101 -2.83 -2.26 17.89
CA GLU A 101 -3.51 -1.22 18.68
C GLU A 101 -3.43 0.17 17.99
N MET A 102 -2.37 0.43 17.20
CA MET A 102 -2.21 1.70 16.49
C MET A 102 -3.21 1.88 15.33
N TYR A 103 -3.84 0.79 14.88
CA TYR A 103 -4.81 0.82 13.78
C TYR A 103 -6.26 0.86 14.26
N ARG A 104 -6.49 0.85 15.60
CA ARG A 104 -7.84 1.02 16.15
C ARG A 104 -8.33 2.42 15.91
N THR A 105 -9.58 2.55 15.53
CA THR A 105 -10.27 3.83 15.38
C THR A 105 -11.72 3.73 15.82
N ASP A 106 -12.23 4.81 16.38
CA ASP A 106 -13.66 4.97 16.71
C ASP A 106 -14.44 5.43 15.47
N SER A 107 -13.78 6.25 14.62
CA SER A 107 -14.33 6.72 13.36
C SER A 107 -13.24 7.10 12.37
N THR A 108 -13.53 6.94 11.08
CA THR A 108 -12.67 7.36 9.97
C THR A 108 -13.49 8.18 8.99
N VAL A 109 -12.99 9.34 8.60
CA VAL A 109 -13.57 10.20 7.55
C VAL A 109 -12.53 10.39 6.46
N TYR A 110 -12.93 10.13 5.21
CA TYR A 110 -12.07 10.31 4.03
C TYR A 110 -12.43 11.62 3.32
N GLU A 111 -11.43 12.41 2.95
CA GLU A 111 -11.60 13.52 2.03
C GLU A 111 -11.74 13.04 0.59
N ALA A 112 -12.25 13.91 -0.29
CA ALA A 112 -12.22 13.69 -1.73
C ALA A 112 -10.75 13.53 -2.20
N PRO A 113 -10.44 12.56 -3.08
CA PRO A 113 -9.07 12.31 -3.50
C PRO A 113 -8.51 13.49 -4.29
N LYS A 114 -7.28 13.91 -3.96
CA LYS A 114 -6.54 14.92 -4.72
C LYS A 114 -5.80 14.24 -5.87
N MET A 115 -6.41 14.24 -7.06
CA MET A 115 -5.88 13.60 -8.25
C MET A 115 -4.66 14.34 -8.81
N LYS A 116 -3.71 13.60 -9.38
CA LYS A 116 -2.45 14.09 -9.99
C LYS A 116 -2.10 13.29 -11.25
N LYS A 117 -1.19 13.85 -12.06
CA LYS A 117 -0.59 13.20 -13.25
C LYS A 117 -1.62 12.49 -14.13
N ASN A 118 -2.51 13.27 -14.72
CA ASN A 118 -3.54 12.76 -15.63
C ASN A 118 -4.38 11.64 -15.01
N ASN A 119 -4.70 11.75 -13.72
CA ASN A 119 -5.50 10.79 -12.96
C ASN A 119 -4.85 9.40 -12.77
N THR A 120 -3.53 9.29 -12.84
CA THR A 120 -2.80 8.05 -12.53
C THR A 120 -2.13 8.04 -11.16
N GLU A 121 -2.12 9.19 -10.47
CA GLU A 121 -1.71 9.32 -9.07
C GLU A 121 -2.79 10.06 -8.27
N ALA A 122 -2.91 9.76 -7.00
CA ALA A 122 -3.83 10.43 -6.08
C ALA A 122 -3.23 10.54 -4.67
N ASN A 123 -3.63 11.56 -3.93
CA ASN A 123 -3.51 11.58 -2.48
C ASN A 123 -4.91 11.44 -1.88
N VAL A 124 -5.08 10.48 -0.98
CA VAL A 124 -6.30 10.31 -0.19
C VAL A 124 -5.99 10.64 1.26
N THR A 125 -6.65 11.66 1.80
CA THR A 125 -6.54 12.02 3.21
C THR A 125 -7.63 11.29 3.99
N ALA A 126 -7.25 10.70 5.12
CA ALA A 126 -8.15 10.10 6.09
C ALA A 126 -7.93 10.73 7.46
N HIS A 127 -9.00 11.14 8.09
CA HIS A 127 -9.03 11.62 9.48
C HIS A 127 -9.53 10.46 10.35
N LEU A 128 -8.69 10.02 11.28
CA LEU A 128 -8.98 8.94 12.20
C LEU A 128 -9.11 9.49 13.62
N TRP A 129 -10.17 9.12 14.30
CA TRP A 129 -10.35 9.45 15.72
C TRP A 129 -10.30 8.18 16.56
N TYR A 130 -9.49 8.20 17.60
CA TYR A 130 -9.43 7.14 18.60
C TYR A 130 -9.27 7.73 19.99
N ARG A 131 -10.23 7.42 20.88
CA ARG A 131 -10.26 7.92 22.26
C ARG A 131 -10.12 9.46 22.34
N GLY A 132 -10.81 10.15 21.48
CA GLY A 132 -10.82 11.62 21.42
C GLY A 132 -9.56 12.28 20.84
N LYS A 133 -8.62 11.50 20.32
CA LYS A 133 -7.45 12.02 19.60
C LYS A 133 -7.65 11.81 18.10
N GLU A 134 -7.29 12.83 17.33
CA GLU A 134 -7.24 12.76 15.87
C GLU A 134 -5.83 12.42 15.40
N SER A 135 -5.74 11.61 14.35
CA SER A 135 -4.55 11.40 13.53
C SER A 135 -4.92 11.58 12.07
N VAL A 136 -4.05 12.25 11.32
CA VAL A 136 -4.26 12.49 9.88
C VAL A 136 -3.35 11.57 9.08
N LEU A 137 -3.96 10.74 8.23
CA LEU A 137 -3.27 9.83 7.34
C LEU A 137 -3.41 10.33 5.91
N VAL A 138 -2.31 10.37 5.16
CA VAL A 138 -2.33 10.62 3.72
C VAL A 138 -1.76 9.42 2.99
N TYR A 139 -2.61 8.73 2.25
CA TYR A 139 -2.21 7.67 1.34
C TYR A 139 -1.78 8.28 0.01
N LYS A 140 -0.50 8.12 -0.37
CA LYS A 140 -0.05 8.45 -1.73
C LYS A 140 -0.24 7.23 -2.60
N MET A 141 -1.07 7.36 -3.60
CA MET A 141 -1.53 6.25 -4.42
C MET A 141 -1.10 6.38 -5.87
N ASN A 142 -0.98 5.25 -6.54
CA ASN A 142 -0.83 5.17 -7.99
C ASN A 142 -1.76 4.09 -8.55
N LEU A 143 -2.15 4.28 -9.81
CA LEU A 143 -2.91 3.31 -10.57
C LEU A 143 -1.95 2.25 -11.14
N VAL A 144 -2.23 0.97 -10.88
CA VAL A 144 -1.50 -0.19 -11.40
C VAL A 144 -2.48 -1.04 -12.21
N GLY A 145 -2.41 -0.96 -13.53
CA GLY A 145 -3.51 -1.42 -14.37
C GLY A 145 -4.77 -0.64 -14.03
N ASP A 146 -5.82 -1.32 -13.57
CA ASP A 146 -7.09 -0.71 -13.16
C ASP A 146 -7.29 -0.67 -11.64
N VAL A 147 -6.21 -0.90 -10.85
CA VAL A 147 -6.28 -0.97 -9.39
C VAL A 147 -5.48 0.17 -8.75
N TRP A 148 -6.14 0.92 -7.86
CA TRP A 148 -5.47 1.92 -7.04
C TRP A 148 -4.72 1.25 -5.88
N MET A 149 -3.42 1.55 -5.76
CA MET A 149 -2.56 1.03 -4.70
C MET A 149 -1.79 2.17 -4.03
N ALA A 150 -1.67 2.12 -2.71
CA ALA A 150 -0.84 3.05 -1.97
C ALA A 150 0.65 2.66 -2.09
N TRP A 151 1.52 3.65 -2.30
CA TRP A 151 2.97 3.42 -2.29
C TRP A 151 3.68 4.16 -1.14
N ASP A 152 2.96 5.07 -0.45
CA ASP A 152 3.46 5.72 0.77
C ASP A 152 2.27 6.01 1.69
N LEU A 153 2.50 5.87 2.99
CA LEU A 153 1.60 6.30 4.03
C LEU A 153 2.29 7.38 4.85
N VAL A 154 1.68 8.56 4.89
CA VAL A 154 2.13 9.67 5.74
C VAL A 154 1.18 9.72 6.93
N ILE A 155 1.72 9.63 8.13
CA ILE A 155 0.98 9.69 9.40
C ILE A 155 1.48 10.91 10.16
N ASP A 156 0.62 11.88 10.43
CA ASP A 156 0.98 13.11 11.14
C ASP A 156 2.28 13.73 10.58
N ASP A 157 2.33 13.93 9.25
CA ASP A 157 3.46 14.44 8.45
C ASP A 157 4.70 13.53 8.35
N LEU A 158 4.70 12.34 8.94
CA LEU A 158 5.79 11.38 8.84
C LEU A 158 5.57 10.37 7.70
N SER A 159 6.30 10.55 6.59
CA SER A 159 6.25 9.64 5.43
C SER A 159 7.00 8.34 5.71
N THR A 160 6.34 7.22 5.50
CA THR A 160 6.93 5.86 5.63
C THR A 160 8.10 5.67 4.66
N ALA A 161 7.91 5.99 3.39
CA ALA A 161 8.96 5.86 2.36
C ALA A 161 10.18 6.72 2.69
N ARG A 162 9.98 7.98 3.11
CA ARG A 162 11.06 8.88 3.48
C ARG A 162 11.82 8.38 4.72
N ASN A 163 11.11 7.93 5.74
CA ASN A 163 11.71 7.40 6.96
C ASN A 163 12.60 6.17 6.67
N TYR A 164 12.12 5.23 5.86
CA TYR A 164 12.95 4.09 5.44
C TYR A 164 14.12 4.52 4.56
N LYS A 165 13.93 5.48 3.66
CA LYS A 165 15.01 6.03 2.84
C LYS A 165 16.15 6.62 3.67
N GLU A 166 15.82 7.37 4.71
CA GLU A 166 16.79 7.95 5.65
C GLU A 166 17.54 6.85 6.41
N GLN A 167 16.84 5.84 6.92
CA GLN A 167 17.44 4.70 7.61
C GLN A 167 18.36 3.89 6.69
N PHE A 168 17.89 3.53 5.49
CA PHE A 168 18.66 2.75 4.53
C PHE A 168 19.85 3.54 3.97
N SER A 169 19.67 4.84 3.72
CA SER A 169 20.79 5.71 3.33
C SER A 169 21.88 5.75 4.41
N THR A 170 21.50 5.77 5.68
CA THR A 170 22.46 5.75 6.78
C THR A 170 23.22 4.42 6.84
N ILE A 171 22.55 3.30 6.67
CA ILE A 171 23.18 1.97 6.61
C ILE A 171 24.15 1.89 5.41
N LEU A 172 23.71 2.35 4.25
CA LEU A 172 24.50 2.29 3.00
C LEU A 172 25.71 3.22 2.98
N LYS A 173 25.90 4.13 3.96
CA LYS A 173 27.15 4.88 4.13
C LYS A 173 28.33 4.00 4.52
N THR A 174 28.07 2.88 5.20
CA THR A 174 29.11 2.01 5.77
C THR A 174 28.95 0.55 5.38
N LYS A 175 27.87 0.19 4.72
CA LYS A 175 27.52 -1.19 4.31
C LYS A 175 27.15 -1.27 2.85
N THR A 176 27.31 -2.45 2.29
CA THR A 176 26.88 -2.79 0.93
C THR A 176 25.37 -3.00 0.87
N PHE A 177 24.78 -3.01 -0.33
CA PHE A 177 23.39 -3.38 -0.52
C PHE A 177 23.08 -4.82 -0.07
N ALA A 178 24.00 -5.77 -0.28
CA ALA A 178 23.84 -7.15 0.20
C ALA A 178 23.69 -7.21 1.73
N GLU A 179 24.50 -6.47 2.46
CA GLU A 179 24.41 -6.38 3.92
C GLU A 179 23.11 -5.69 4.37
N LEU A 180 22.65 -4.66 3.66
CA LEU A 180 21.34 -4.04 3.91
C LEU A 180 20.21 -5.07 3.71
N LEU A 181 20.25 -5.84 2.63
CA LEU A 181 19.26 -6.88 2.35
C LEU A 181 19.21 -7.93 3.48
N GLU A 182 20.35 -8.36 4.00
CA GLU A 182 20.40 -9.29 5.14
C GLU A 182 19.83 -8.67 6.43
N ILE A 183 20.06 -7.37 6.66
CA ILE A 183 19.43 -6.64 7.79
C ILE A 183 17.91 -6.62 7.64
N VAL A 184 17.39 -6.38 6.41
CA VAL A 184 15.94 -6.37 6.14
C VAL A 184 15.33 -7.76 6.36
N LYS A 185 15.98 -8.83 5.87
CA LYS A 185 15.57 -10.22 6.09
C LYS A 185 15.50 -10.56 7.58
N LYS A 186 16.58 -10.27 8.32
CA LYS A 186 16.64 -10.52 9.77
C LYS A 186 15.50 -9.83 10.50
N LYS A 187 15.24 -8.55 10.20
CA LYS A 187 14.10 -7.82 10.79
C LYS A 187 12.75 -8.39 10.40
N ALA A 188 12.60 -8.95 9.20
CA ALA A 188 11.39 -9.64 8.79
C ALA A 188 11.16 -10.90 9.63
N ASP A 189 12.21 -11.71 9.85
CA ASP A 189 12.16 -12.94 10.66
C ASP A 189 11.84 -12.64 12.14
N GLU A 190 12.51 -11.66 12.74
CA GLU A 190 12.27 -11.22 14.13
C GLU A 190 10.83 -10.74 14.37
N ASN A 191 10.14 -10.32 13.33
CA ASN A 191 8.77 -9.85 13.39
C ASN A 191 7.73 -10.93 12.99
N GLU A 192 8.16 -12.11 12.61
CA GLU A 192 7.26 -13.20 12.18
C GLU A 192 6.60 -13.92 13.37
N GLU A 193 7.21 -13.90 14.56
CA GLU A 193 6.69 -14.46 15.83
C GLU A 193 5.62 -13.56 16.45
#